data_aee8e561a4ab8a010c293baec984f3d8
#
_entry.id   aee8e561a4ab8a010c293baec984f3d8
#
_cell.length_a   1.000
_cell.length_b   1.000
_cell.length_c   1.000
_cell.angle_alpha   90.00
_cell.angle_beta   90.00
_cell.angle_gamma   90.00
#
_symmetry.space_group_name_H-M   'P 1'
#
loop_
_entity.id
_entity.type
_entity.pdbx_description
1 polymer ?
#
loop_
_entity_poly.entity_id
_entity_poly.type
_entity_poly.pdbx_seq_one_letter_code
_entity_poly.pdbx_strand_id
1 'polypeptide(L)'
;MGTAILTGAEKAAIVADVRAMILAAGQKGHRLVPPASGERLYGSDEQEYTDAGEFACEFVPTPQETLKAMGADAVISVLPEQGIEVGDRVTFEGGGSAHLGVTTFKVLTVVEERLFGLVTHKTVQLVKHHGG
;
A
#
# COMPACT_ATOMS: atom_id res chain seq x y z
N MET A 1 -2.24 -36.88 17.98
CA MET A 1 -2.83 -35.83 17.20
C MET A 1 -1.96 -34.59 17.26
N GLY A 2 -1.32 -34.29 16.22
CA GLY A 2 -0.33 -33.25 16.26
C GLY A 2 -0.71 -31.95 15.60
N THR A 3 -1.93 -31.84 15.15
CA THR A 3 -2.30 -30.66 14.39
C THR A 3 -2.57 -29.50 15.33
N ALA A 4 -1.72 -28.51 15.27
CA ALA A 4 -1.94 -27.27 15.99
C ALA A 4 -2.97 -26.47 15.22
N ILE A 5 -4.19 -26.46 15.71
CA ILE A 5 -5.24 -25.65 15.14
C ILE A 5 -5.34 -24.39 16.00
N LEU A 6 -5.13 -23.25 15.38
CA LEU A 6 -5.23 -21.99 16.09
C LEU A 6 -6.69 -21.73 16.45
N THR A 7 -6.90 -21.28 17.66
CA THR A 7 -8.22 -20.85 18.11
C THR A 7 -8.59 -19.53 17.45
N GLY A 8 -9.86 -19.15 17.52
CA GLY A 8 -10.30 -17.85 17.04
C GLY A 8 -9.58 -16.70 17.73
N ALA A 9 -9.32 -16.85 19.05
CA ALA A 9 -8.59 -15.84 19.81
C ALA A 9 -7.14 -15.72 19.35
N GLU A 10 -6.49 -16.85 19.06
CA GLU A 10 -5.10 -16.85 18.58
C GLU A 10 -5.01 -16.21 17.19
N LYS A 11 -5.95 -16.53 16.31
CA LYS A 11 -6.00 -15.91 14.97
C LYS A 11 -6.23 -14.41 15.06
N ALA A 12 -7.13 -13.98 15.94
CA ALA A 12 -7.39 -12.56 16.15
C ALA A 12 -6.16 -11.84 16.72
N ALA A 13 -5.38 -12.52 17.59
CA ALA A 13 -4.14 -11.96 18.12
C ALA A 13 -3.11 -11.75 17.01
N ILE A 14 -3.00 -12.67 16.06
CA ILE A 14 -2.07 -12.54 14.94
C ILE A 14 -2.45 -11.33 14.09
N VAL A 15 -3.73 -11.18 13.78
CA VAL A 15 -4.22 -10.03 13.01
C VAL A 15 -3.94 -8.73 13.76
N ALA A 16 -4.17 -8.72 15.07
CA ALA A 16 -3.90 -7.55 15.91
C ALA A 16 -2.41 -7.21 15.95
N ASP A 17 -1.54 -8.21 15.98
CA ASP A 17 -0.09 -8.01 15.98
C ASP A 17 0.39 -7.40 14.66
N VAL A 18 -0.10 -7.89 13.54
CA VAL A 18 0.24 -7.33 12.22
C VAL A 18 -0.24 -5.88 12.14
N ARG A 19 -1.46 -5.62 12.59
CA ARG A 19 -2.01 -4.26 12.63
C ARG A 19 -1.15 -3.34 13.47
N ALA A 20 -0.74 -3.81 14.65
CA ALA A 20 0.11 -3.03 15.54
C ALA A 20 1.46 -2.71 14.92
N MET A 21 2.04 -3.63 14.17
CA MET A 21 3.30 -3.41 13.47
C MET A 21 3.19 -2.30 12.43
N ILE A 22 2.13 -2.32 11.64
CA ILE A 22 1.89 -1.30 10.62
C ILE A 22 1.71 0.07 11.27
N LEU A 23 0.90 0.13 12.33
CA LEU A 23 0.66 1.39 13.04
C LEU A 23 1.92 1.90 13.74
N ALA A 24 2.73 0.99 14.30
CA ALA A 24 3.95 1.35 15.02
C ALA A 24 5.07 1.83 14.08
N ALA A 25 5.01 1.47 12.81
CA ALA A 25 5.99 1.92 11.83
C ALA A 25 6.02 3.44 11.69
N GLY A 26 4.90 4.08 12.01
CA GLY A 26 4.83 5.55 12.04
C GLY A 26 4.87 6.21 10.67
N GLN A 27 4.84 5.43 9.61
CA GLN A 27 4.84 5.96 8.26
C GLN A 27 3.41 6.26 7.84
N LYS A 28 3.21 7.41 7.25
CA LYS A 28 1.90 7.82 6.76
C LYS A 28 1.98 8.23 5.30
N GLY A 29 0.94 7.87 4.57
CA GLY A 29 0.78 8.28 3.19
C GLY A 29 -0.58 8.91 2.97
N HIS A 30 -0.73 9.55 1.84
CA HIS A 30 -2.01 10.09 1.39
C HIS A 30 -2.41 9.33 0.13
N ARG A 31 -3.64 8.88 0.11
CA ARG A 31 -4.22 8.25 -1.05
C ARG A 31 -4.80 9.33 -1.96
N LEU A 32 -4.40 9.30 -3.23
CA LEU A 32 -4.94 10.19 -4.25
C LEU A 32 -5.72 9.35 -5.23
N VAL A 33 -6.98 9.72 -5.44
CA VAL A 33 -7.85 8.97 -6.35
C VAL A 33 -8.04 9.75 -7.64
N PRO A 34 -8.14 9.04 -8.78
CA PRO A 34 -8.37 9.71 -10.06
C PRO A 34 -9.77 10.30 -10.13
N PRO A 35 -10.02 11.25 -11.03
CA PRO A 35 -11.35 11.77 -11.22
C PRO A 35 -12.29 10.71 -11.73
N ALA A 36 -13.58 10.90 -11.51
CA ALA A 36 -14.58 9.95 -11.94
C ALA A 36 -14.54 9.79 -13.47
N SER A 37 -14.92 8.59 -13.90
CA SER A 37 -15.01 8.30 -15.32
C SER A 37 -15.92 9.32 -16.02
N GLY A 38 -15.47 9.87 -17.12
CA GLY A 38 -16.21 10.89 -17.85
C GLY A 38 -15.76 12.31 -17.56
N GLU A 39 -15.00 12.52 -16.51
CA GLU A 39 -14.47 13.83 -16.18
C GLU A 39 -13.10 14.09 -16.80
N ARG A 40 -12.59 13.13 -17.54
CA ARG A 40 -11.31 13.27 -18.20
C ARG A 40 -11.41 14.25 -19.35
N LEU A 41 -10.54 15.24 -19.32
CA LEU A 41 -10.42 16.16 -20.43
C LEU A 41 -9.56 15.51 -21.51
N TYR A 42 -9.92 15.77 -22.75
CA TYR A 42 -9.19 15.26 -23.88
C TYR A 42 -7.75 15.77 -23.87
N GLY A 43 -6.84 14.82 -24.07
CA GLY A 43 -5.41 15.14 -24.17
C GLY A 43 -4.74 15.51 -22.89
N SER A 44 -5.44 15.42 -21.78
CA SER A 44 -4.84 15.72 -20.48
C SER A 44 -4.36 14.45 -19.83
N ASP A 45 -3.04 14.30 -19.72
CA ASP A 45 -2.44 13.23 -18.95
C ASP A 45 -2.39 13.61 -17.47
N GLU A 46 -2.58 14.88 -17.18
CA GLU A 46 -2.59 15.38 -15.83
C GLU A 46 -4.01 15.46 -15.32
N GLN A 47 -4.52 14.34 -14.87
CA GLN A 47 -5.78 14.32 -14.19
C GLN A 47 -5.58 14.92 -12.82
N GLU A 48 -6.54 15.73 -12.39
CA GLU A 48 -6.52 16.22 -11.01
C GLU A 48 -6.94 15.09 -10.08
N TYR A 49 -5.97 14.48 -9.44
CA TYR A 49 -6.24 13.48 -8.44
C TYR A 49 -6.70 14.17 -7.16
N THR A 50 -7.67 13.56 -6.50
CA THR A 50 -8.25 14.08 -5.28
C THR A 50 -7.67 13.34 -4.08
N ASP A 51 -7.27 14.08 -3.05
CA ASP A 51 -6.79 13.48 -1.81
C ASP A 51 -7.96 12.79 -1.10
N ALA A 52 -7.86 11.49 -0.96
CA ALA A 52 -8.88 10.67 -0.32
C ALA A 52 -8.55 10.37 1.15
N GLY A 53 -7.49 10.98 1.68
CA GLY A 53 -7.16 10.87 3.09
C GLY A 53 -5.81 10.23 3.38
N GLU A 54 -5.45 10.32 4.64
CA GLU A 54 -4.20 9.78 5.16
C GLU A 54 -4.39 8.33 5.58
N PHE A 55 -3.35 7.54 5.45
CA PHE A 55 -3.38 6.15 5.89
C PHE A 55 -2.04 5.76 6.49
N ALA A 56 -2.08 4.78 7.40
CA ALA A 56 -0.89 4.20 8.00
C ALA A 56 -0.33 3.11 7.09
N CYS A 57 0.98 3.04 6.99
CA CYS A 57 1.64 2.01 6.22
C CYS A 57 3.02 1.68 6.78
N GLU A 58 3.59 0.61 6.28
CA GLU A 58 4.95 0.20 6.61
C GLU A 58 5.66 -0.15 5.30
N PHE A 59 6.84 0.41 5.08
CA PHE A 59 7.66 0.02 3.95
C PHE A 59 8.21 -1.37 4.18
N VAL A 60 8.06 -2.24 3.19
CA VAL A 60 8.57 -3.60 3.25
C VAL A 60 9.95 -3.61 2.63
N PRO A 61 11.01 -3.91 3.40
CA PRO A 61 12.35 -4.03 2.85
C PRO A 61 12.36 -5.11 1.77
N THR A 62 12.70 -4.72 0.56
CA THR A 62 12.67 -5.63 -0.59
C THR A 62 13.98 -5.50 -1.36
N PRO A 63 14.67 -6.62 -1.64
CA PRO A 63 15.89 -6.58 -2.43
C PRO A 63 15.66 -5.94 -3.79
N GLN A 64 16.65 -5.21 -4.28
CA GLN A 64 16.56 -4.51 -5.55
C GLN A 64 16.23 -5.45 -6.72
N GLU A 65 16.81 -6.64 -6.71
CA GLU A 65 16.53 -7.62 -7.74
C GLU A 65 15.09 -8.07 -7.75
N THR A 66 14.50 -8.22 -6.57
CA THR A 66 13.09 -8.59 -6.42
C THR A 66 12.20 -7.46 -6.93
N LEU A 67 12.51 -6.22 -6.58
CA LEU A 67 11.76 -5.08 -7.08
C LEU A 67 11.79 -5.01 -8.61
N LYS A 68 12.95 -5.23 -9.21
CA LYS A 68 13.07 -5.26 -10.66
C LYS A 68 12.20 -6.34 -11.29
N ALA A 69 12.20 -7.53 -10.69
CA ALA A 69 11.38 -8.64 -11.18
C ALA A 69 9.89 -8.33 -11.10
N MET A 70 9.48 -7.57 -10.09
CA MET A 70 8.09 -7.14 -9.93
C MET A 70 7.72 -5.96 -10.83
N GLY A 71 8.70 -5.23 -11.35
CA GLY A 71 8.46 -3.97 -12.02
C GLY A 71 8.06 -2.86 -11.06
N ALA A 72 8.44 -2.97 -9.79
CA ALA A 72 8.07 -2.03 -8.75
C ALA A 72 9.29 -1.27 -8.24
N ASP A 73 9.04 -0.14 -7.61
CA ASP A 73 10.08 0.67 -6.96
C ASP A 73 10.01 0.57 -5.45
N ALA A 74 8.86 0.22 -4.91
CA ALA A 74 8.66 0.05 -3.47
C ALA A 74 7.49 -0.87 -3.19
N VAL A 75 7.47 -1.42 -1.99
CA VAL A 75 6.37 -2.26 -1.51
C VAL A 75 5.99 -1.76 -0.13
N ILE A 76 4.69 -1.62 0.11
CA ILE A 76 4.20 -1.22 1.43
C ILE A 76 3.13 -2.20 1.91
N SER A 77 3.01 -2.29 3.23
CA SER A 77 1.91 -2.99 3.88
C SER A 77 0.94 -1.96 4.43
N VAL A 78 -0.35 -2.18 4.21
CA VAL A 78 -1.40 -1.31 4.74
C VAL A 78 -2.44 -2.14 5.47
N LEU A 79 -3.27 -1.47 6.26
CA LEU A 79 -4.33 -2.13 7.00
C LEU A 79 -5.36 -2.76 6.05
N PRO A 80 -6.01 -3.86 6.46
CA PRO A 80 -6.96 -4.57 5.59
C PRO A 80 -8.12 -3.70 5.12
N GLU A 81 -8.55 -2.78 5.97
CA GLU A 81 -9.68 -1.90 5.67
C GLU A 81 -9.31 -0.72 4.77
N GLN A 82 -8.03 -0.54 4.50
CA GLN A 82 -7.60 0.60 3.68
C GLN A 82 -8.01 0.40 2.23
N GLY A 83 -8.76 1.34 1.69
CA GLY A 83 -9.32 1.25 0.36
C GLY A 83 -8.38 1.77 -0.73
N ILE A 84 -7.24 1.15 -0.90
CA ILE A 84 -6.30 1.48 -1.97
C ILE A 84 -6.57 0.59 -3.17
N GLU A 85 -6.58 1.17 -4.36
CA GLU A 85 -6.86 0.45 -5.60
C GLU A 85 -5.80 0.72 -6.66
N VAL A 86 -5.67 -0.20 -7.60
CA VAL A 86 -4.83 0.01 -8.78
C VAL A 86 -5.34 1.23 -9.54
N GLY A 87 -4.43 2.11 -9.93
CA GLY A 87 -4.77 3.37 -10.57
C GLY A 87 -4.75 4.56 -9.63
N ASP A 88 -4.79 4.32 -8.32
CA ASP A 88 -4.59 5.37 -7.35
C ASP A 88 -3.14 5.83 -7.36
N ARG A 89 -2.89 6.98 -6.76
CA ARG A 89 -1.54 7.46 -6.47
C ARG A 89 -1.38 7.58 -4.97
N VAL A 90 -0.16 7.55 -4.52
CA VAL A 90 0.17 7.66 -3.09
C VAL A 90 1.33 8.63 -2.94
N THR A 91 1.20 9.53 -1.98
CA THR A 91 2.29 10.40 -1.55
C THR A 91 2.62 10.08 -0.10
N PHE A 92 3.84 10.33 0.31
CA PHE A 92 4.27 10.05 1.68
C PHE A 92 4.73 11.32 2.37
N GLU A 93 4.43 11.41 3.66
CA GLU A 93 4.89 12.49 4.51
C GLU A 93 6.26 12.16 5.11
N GLY A 94 7.01 13.20 5.38
CA GLY A 94 8.30 13.06 6.02
C GLY A 94 9.32 12.37 5.14
N GLY A 95 10.19 11.58 5.74
CA GLY A 95 11.31 10.95 5.06
C GLY A 95 10.98 9.64 4.35
N GLY A 96 9.74 9.19 4.36
CA GLY A 96 9.40 7.87 3.86
C GLY A 96 9.79 7.61 2.41
N SER A 97 9.67 8.62 1.57
CA SER A 97 10.04 8.51 0.15
C SER A 97 11.32 9.26 -0.19
N ALA A 98 11.95 9.94 0.76
CA ALA A 98 13.10 10.78 0.49
C ALA A 98 14.26 10.01 -0.12
N HIS A 99 14.52 8.81 0.38
CA HIS A 99 15.60 7.97 -0.13
C HIS A 99 15.36 7.45 -1.55
N LEU A 100 14.13 7.51 -2.01
CA LEU A 100 13.76 7.11 -3.37
C LEU A 100 13.80 8.29 -4.35
N GLY A 101 13.94 9.51 -3.83
CA GLY A 101 14.03 10.70 -4.65
C GLY A 101 12.74 11.15 -5.30
N VAL A 102 11.62 10.58 -4.91
CA VAL A 102 10.30 10.96 -5.41
C VAL A 102 9.29 11.01 -4.29
N THR A 103 8.23 11.78 -4.48
CA THR A 103 7.19 11.94 -3.48
C THR A 103 5.87 11.29 -3.87
N THR A 104 5.70 10.99 -5.14
CA THR A 104 4.44 10.40 -5.65
C THR A 104 4.72 9.07 -6.31
N PHE A 105 3.86 8.10 -6.01
CA PHE A 105 3.91 6.76 -6.58
C PHE A 105 2.57 6.40 -7.19
N LYS A 106 2.60 5.54 -8.19
CA LYS A 106 1.39 4.91 -8.73
C LYS A 106 1.22 3.55 -8.06
N VAL A 107 -0.03 3.19 -7.78
CA VAL A 107 -0.35 1.87 -7.26
C VAL A 107 -0.34 0.87 -8.41
N LEU A 108 0.59 -0.08 -8.36
CA LEU A 108 0.76 -1.08 -9.39
C LEU A 108 -0.10 -2.31 -9.13
N THR A 109 -0.07 -2.83 -7.91
CA THR A 109 -0.88 -3.99 -7.51
C THR A 109 -1.32 -3.83 -6.07
N VAL A 110 -2.43 -4.46 -5.73
CA VAL A 110 -2.93 -4.56 -4.36
C VAL A 110 -3.31 -6.02 -4.13
N VAL A 111 -2.71 -6.63 -3.11
CA VAL A 111 -2.95 -8.04 -2.79
C VAL A 111 -3.35 -8.17 -1.33
N GLU A 112 -4.48 -8.81 -1.07
CA GLU A 112 -4.86 -9.16 0.30
C GLU A 112 -4.00 -10.32 0.77
N GLU A 113 -3.31 -10.13 1.88
CA GLU A 113 -2.53 -11.19 2.49
C GLU A 113 -3.37 -11.88 3.55
N ARG A 114 -3.41 -13.19 3.47
CA ARG A 114 -4.23 -13.99 4.38
C ARG A 114 -3.36 -14.95 5.17
N LEU A 115 -3.73 -15.12 6.43
CA LEU A 115 -3.09 -16.09 7.29
C LEU A 115 -4.21 -16.80 8.05
N PHE A 116 -4.24 -18.13 7.96
CA PHE A 116 -5.29 -18.94 8.56
C PHE A 116 -6.71 -18.48 8.19
N GLY A 117 -6.89 -18.07 6.93
CA GLY A 117 -8.18 -17.64 6.43
C GLY A 117 -8.59 -16.21 6.77
N LEU A 118 -7.77 -15.50 7.55
CA LEU A 118 -8.04 -14.11 7.92
C LEU A 118 -7.16 -13.17 7.13
N VAL A 119 -7.71 -12.04 6.71
CA VAL A 119 -6.93 -11.00 6.06
C VAL A 119 -6.14 -10.25 7.12
N THR A 120 -4.82 -10.30 7.03
CA THR A 120 -3.93 -9.65 8.00
C THR A 120 -3.57 -8.24 7.56
N HIS A 121 -3.35 -8.05 6.28
CA HIS A 121 -2.98 -6.75 5.72
C HIS A 121 -3.10 -6.83 4.20
N LYS A 122 -2.86 -5.71 3.54
CA LYS A 122 -2.73 -5.66 2.09
C LYS A 122 -1.29 -5.29 1.75
N THR A 123 -0.75 -5.96 0.74
CA THR A 123 0.56 -5.64 0.19
C THR A 123 0.34 -4.83 -1.09
N VAL A 124 0.94 -3.65 -1.15
CA VAL A 124 0.77 -2.74 -2.27
C VAL A 124 2.11 -2.52 -2.93
N GLN A 125 2.20 -2.83 -4.21
CA GLN A 125 3.39 -2.55 -5.01
C GLN A 125 3.23 -1.17 -5.64
N LEU A 126 4.27 -0.37 -5.53
CA LEU A 126 4.27 1.01 -5.98
C LEU A 126 5.36 1.22 -7.01
N VAL A 127 5.08 2.06 -7.98
CA VAL A 127 6.05 2.47 -8.97
C VAL A 127 6.13 4.00 -8.97
N LYS A 128 7.34 4.52 -9.16
CA LYS A 128 7.55 5.97 -9.18
C LYS A 128 6.70 6.61 -10.25
N HIS A 129 6.00 7.67 -9.88
CA HIS A 129 5.28 8.48 -10.84
C HIS A 129 6.23 9.55 -11.38
N HIS A 130 6.52 9.44 -12.64
CA HIS A 130 7.29 10.48 -13.32
C HIS A 130 6.28 11.46 -13.87
N GLY A 131 5.99 12.49 -13.09
CA GLY A 131 5.09 13.53 -13.50
C GLY A 131 5.66 14.23 -14.72
N GLY A 132 4.90 14.23 -15.77
CA GLY A 132 5.38 14.92 -16.96
C GLY A 132 4.31 15.78 -17.47
#